data_959637d8439738c1e629414c90d3ee4e
#
_entry.id   959637d8439738c1e629414c90d3ee4e
#
_cell.length_a   1.000
_cell.length_b   1.000
_cell.length_c   1.000
_cell.angle_alpha   90.00
_cell.angle_beta   90.00
_cell.angle_gamma   90.00
#
_symmetry.space_group_name_H-M   'P 1'
#
loop_
_entity.id
_entity.type
_entity.pdbx_description
1 polymer ?
#
loop_
_entity_poly.entity_id
_entity_poly.type
_entity_poly.pdbx_seq_one_letter_code
_entity_poly.pdbx_strand_id
1 'polypeptide(L)'
;HSEVWLSLFRSFAERIAADFHPGTVLDAGCAMGFLVEALRQRGVEAWGVDISEYAIGNVRPDIQPYCWVGSVAEAFPRTYDLIGCIEVLEHLPAREAERAVENFCQHTGQVLFSSTPLDYKEATHFNVQPPEYWAELFARHGFFRDVDFDASFLTPWAGLLCRRETPLHRLVRAYERKY
;
A
#
# COMPACT_ATOMS: atom_id res chain seq x y z
N HIS A 1 6.93 -8.21 -19.58
CA HIS A 1 5.82 -7.27 -19.38
C HIS A 1 4.51 -7.97 -19.78
N SER A 2 3.53 -8.09 -18.88
CA SER A 2 2.27 -8.82 -19.13
C SER A 2 1.10 -7.85 -19.26
N GLU A 3 0.39 -7.86 -20.39
CA GLU A 3 -0.81 -7.05 -20.61
C GLU A 3 -1.94 -7.40 -19.62
N VAL A 4 -2.00 -8.64 -19.14
CA VAL A 4 -2.99 -9.07 -18.13
C VAL A 4 -2.77 -8.31 -16.82
N TRP A 5 -1.54 -8.30 -16.32
CA TRP A 5 -1.19 -7.57 -15.12
C TRP A 5 -1.36 -6.06 -15.29
N LEU A 6 -0.93 -5.52 -16.42
CA LEU A 6 -1.09 -4.09 -16.68
C LEU A 6 -2.58 -3.70 -16.74
N SER A 7 -3.44 -4.53 -17.33
CA SER A 7 -4.89 -4.29 -17.35
C SER A 7 -5.48 -4.24 -15.93
N LEU A 8 -5.06 -5.17 -15.05
CA LEU A 8 -5.48 -5.17 -13.64
C LEU A 8 -5.03 -3.89 -12.93
N PHE A 9 -3.75 -3.54 -13.04
CA PHE A 9 -3.24 -2.33 -12.38
C PHE A 9 -3.78 -1.02 -12.99
N ARG A 10 -4.19 -1.03 -14.24
CA ARG A 10 -4.95 0.11 -14.83
C ARG A 10 -6.29 0.32 -14.13
N SER A 11 -7.01 -0.75 -13.78
CA SER A 11 -8.27 -0.63 -13.02
C SER A 11 -8.02 -0.11 -11.59
N PHE A 12 -6.94 -0.54 -10.95
CA PHE A 12 -6.53 -0.01 -9.63
C PHE A 12 -6.18 1.48 -9.72
N ALA A 13 -5.35 1.85 -10.70
CA ALA A 13 -4.95 3.24 -10.91
C ALA A 13 -6.13 4.16 -11.23
N GLU A 14 -7.13 3.67 -11.97
CA GLU A 14 -8.37 4.40 -12.25
C GLU A 14 -9.14 4.71 -10.97
N ARG A 15 -9.33 3.72 -10.11
CA ARG A 15 -10.00 3.90 -8.81
C ARG A 15 -9.20 4.83 -7.90
N ILE A 16 -7.87 4.64 -7.81
CA ILE A 16 -7.01 5.50 -7.00
C ILE A 16 -7.08 6.95 -7.49
N ALA A 17 -6.97 7.19 -8.78
CA ALA A 17 -7.03 8.54 -9.33
C ALA A 17 -8.41 9.20 -9.12
N ALA A 18 -9.50 8.42 -9.28
CA ALA A 18 -10.87 8.92 -9.13
C ALA A 18 -11.26 9.18 -7.67
N ASP A 19 -10.86 8.32 -6.74
CA ASP A 19 -11.31 8.38 -5.35
C ASP A 19 -10.45 9.33 -4.50
N PHE A 20 -9.13 9.42 -4.78
CA PHE A 20 -8.18 10.20 -3.96
C PHE A 20 -7.71 11.50 -4.62
N HIS A 21 -7.74 11.60 -5.95
CA HIS A 21 -7.19 12.74 -6.71
C HIS A 21 -5.76 13.10 -6.24
N PRO A 22 -4.86 12.13 -6.04
CA PRO A 22 -3.57 12.39 -5.43
C PRO A 22 -2.64 13.10 -6.43
N GLY A 23 -1.87 14.09 -5.96
CA GLY A 23 -0.77 14.65 -6.72
C GLY A 23 0.40 13.68 -6.79
N THR A 24 0.70 13.03 -5.67
CA THR A 24 1.87 12.15 -5.50
C THR A 24 1.49 10.81 -4.87
N VAL A 25 2.00 9.70 -5.45
CA VAL A 25 1.76 8.33 -4.95
C VAL A 25 3.08 7.56 -4.88
N LEU A 26 3.27 6.81 -3.80
CA LEU A 26 4.30 5.77 -3.71
C LEU A 26 3.65 4.38 -3.75
N ASP A 27 4.13 3.52 -4.63
CA ASP A 27 3.84 2.09 -4.65
C ASP A 27 4.95 1.36 -3.88
N ALA A 28 4.66 0.98 -2.63
CA ALA A 28 5.60 0.33 -1.74
C ALA A 28 5.53 -1.19 -1.91
N GLY A 29 6.54 -1.78 -2.54
CA GLY A 29 6.55 -3.14 -3.07
C GLY A 29 6.06 -3.17 -4.52
N CYS A 30 6.61 -2.29 -5.36
CA CYS A 30 6.10 -2.05 -6.71
C CYS A 30 6.41 -3.15 -7.74
N ALA A 31 7.20 -4.16 -7.38
CA ALA A 31 7.67 -5.20 -8.30
C ALA A 31 8.16 -4.62 -9.64
N MET A 32 7.53 -4.98 -10.75
CA MET A 32 7.88 -4.49 -12.10
C MET A 32 7.23 -3.14 -12.46
N GLY A 33 6.71 -2.39 -11.48
CA GLY A 33 6.21 -1.01 -11.65
C GLY A 33 4.89 -0.87 -12.42
N PHE A 34 4.05 -1.89 -12.48
CA PHE A 34 2.79 -1.83 -13.23
C PHE A 34 1.82 -0.77 -12.69
N LEU A 35 1.70 -0.63 -11.37
CA LEU A 35 0.86 0.41 -10.77
C LEU A 35 1.45 1.80 -11.01
N VAL A 36 2.77 1.95 -10.88
CA VAL A 36 3.47 3.20 -11.18
C VAL A 36 3.20 3.61 -12.62
N GLU A 37 3.37 2.70 -13.59
CA GLU A 37 3.06 2.93 -14.99
C GLU A 37 1.61 3.41 -15.20
N ALA A 38 0.66 2.67 -14.63
CA ALA A 38 -0.76 2.94 -14.81
C ALA A 38 -1.19 4.28 -14.20
N LEU A 39 -0.62 4.68 -13.05
CA LEU A 39 -0.86 5.96 -12.41
C LEU A 39 -0.25 7.12 -13.24
N ARG A 40 1.00 6.95 -13.72
CA ARG A 40 1.66 7.97 -14.53
C ARG A 40 0.95 8.19 -15.88
N GLN A 41 0.38 7.16 -16.48
CA GLN A 41 -0.46 7.28 -17.69
C GLN A 41 -1.72 8.13 -17.43
N ARG A 42 -2.13 8.31 -16.18
CA ARG A 42 -3.26 9.16 -15.74
C ARG A 42 -2.83 10.56 -15.25
N GLY A 43 -1.55 10.88 -15.39
CA GLY A 43 -1.01 12.19 -14.98
C GLY A 43 -0.73 12.29 -13.47
N VAL A 44 -0.79 11.19 -12.71
CA VAL A 44 -0.40 11.16 -11.30
C VAL A 44 1.12 11.02 -11.20
N GLU A 45 1.76 11.83 -10.37
CA GLU A 45 3.18 11.67 -10.07
C GLU A 45 3.37 10.44 -9.16
N ALA A 46 3.71 9.29 -9.75
CA ALA A 46 3.87 8.03 -9.05
C ALA A 46 5.32 7.56 -9.07
N TRP A 47 5.75 6.98 -7.96
CA TRP A 47 7.04 6.32 -7.77
C TRP A 47 6.83 4.91 -7.21
N GLY A 48 7.88 4.07 -7.33
CA GLY A 48 7.86 2.72 -6.78
C GLY A 48 9.16 2.36 -6.09
N VAL A 49 9.06 1.57 -5.03
CA VAL A 49 10.20 0.95 -4.34
C VAL A 49 9.96 -0.54 -4.22
N ASP A 50 11.00 -1.32 -4.51
CA ASP A 50 10.99 -2.77 -4.29
C ASP A 50 12.38 -3.26 -3.90
N ILE A 51 12.46 -4.30 -3.08
CA ILE A 51 13.73 -4.87 -2.68
C ILE A 51 14.38 -5.71 -3.76
N SER A 52 13.62 -6.16 -4.74
CA SER A 52 14.06 -7.02 -5.83
C SER A 52 14.77 -6.26 -6.94
N GLU A 53 16.09 -6.38 -7.01
CA GLU A 53 16.88 -5.87 -8.13
C GLU A 53 16.39 -6.42 -9.48
N TYR A 54 15.98 -7.71 -9.50
CA TYR A 54 15.44 -8.33 -10.70
C TYR A 54 14.14 -7.64 -11.14
N ALA A 55 13.21 -7.40 -10.21
CA ALA A 55 11.94 -6.77 -10.54
C ALA A 55 12.16 -5.33 -11.06
N ILE A 56 12.96 -4.53 -10.38
CA ILE A 56 13.29 -3.16 -10.81
C ILE A 56 14.05 -3.14 -12.14
N GLY A 57 14.97 -4.09 -12.37
CA GLY A 57 15.66 -4.22 -13.64
C GLY A 57 14.77 -4.59 -14.84
N ASN A 58 13.55 -5.11 -14.56
CA ASN A 58 12.56 -5.47 -15.58
C ASN A 58 11.39 -4.46 -15.67
N VAL A 59 11.47 -3.35 -14.97
CA VAL A 59 10.54 -2.22 -15.16
C VAL A 59 10.69 -1.68 -16.57
N ARG A 60 9.58 -1.28 -17.18
CA ARG A 60 9.59 -0.68 -18.52
C ARG A 60 10.54 0.53 -18.57
N PRO A 61 11.39 0.69 -19.62
CA PRO A 61 12.49 1.68 -19.63
C PRO A 61 12.08 3.12 -19.38
N ASP A 62 10.89 3.54 -19.80
CA ASP A 62 10.37 4.90 -19.58
C ASP A 62 9.75 5.10 -18.18
N ILE A 63 9.49 4.02 -17.44
CA ILE A 63 9.00 4.02 -16.06
C ILE A 63 10.14 3.77 -15.06
N GLN A 64 11.17 3.06 -15.47
CA GLN A 64 12.30 2.69 -14.63
C GLN A 64 12.94 3.86 -13.86
N PRO A 65 13.05 5.11 -14.39
CA PRO A 65 13.57 6.25 -13.63
C PRO A 65 12.73 6.63 -12.38
N TYR A 66 11.51 6.13 -12.27
CA TYR A 66 10.59 6.40 -11.16
C TYR A 66 10.51 5.23 -10.16
N CYS A 67 11.26 4.15 -10.41
CA CYS A 67 11.32 2.99 -9.54
C CYS A 67 12.76 2.77 -9.06
N TRP A 68 12.93 2.41 -7.78
CA TRP A 68 14.26 2.14 -7.24
C TRP A 68 14.30 0.88 -6.38
N VAL A 69 15.49 0.30 -6.28
CA VAL A 69 15.76 -0.81 -5.37
C VAL A 69 15.89 -0.26 -3.96
N GLY A 70 15.10 -0.79 -3.01
CA GLY A 70 15.15 -0.37 -1.62
C GLY A 70 14.15 -1.13 -0.75
N SER A 71 14.36 -1.07 0.55
CA SER A 71 13.45 -1.67 1.52
C SER A 71 12.31 -0.72 1.86
N VAL A 72 11.09 -1.24 1.94
CA VAL A 72 9.93 -0.49 2.45
C VAL A 72 10.05 -0.14 3.94
N ALA A 73 10.97 -0.79 4.66
CA ALA A 73 11.29 -0.51 6.06
C ALA A 73 12.38 0.57 6.26
N GLU A 74 12.87 1.17 5.16
CA GLU A 74 13.85 2.26 5.18
C GLU A 74 13.18 3.59 4.80
N ALA A 75 13.73 4.71 5.33
CA ALA A 75 13.15 6.04 5.10
C ALA A 75 13.05 6.38 3.62
N PHE A 76 11.89 6.87 3.20
CA PHE A 76 11.67 7.32 1.83
C PHE A 76 12.25 8.72 1.60
N PRO A 77 12.56 9.10 0.35
CA PRO A 77 13.20 10.38 0.04
C PRO A 77 12.28 11.60 0.22
N ARG A 78 10.97 11.39 0.33
CA ARG A 78 9.96 12.45 0.46
C ARG A 78 8.68 11.93 1.10
N THR A 79 7.74 12.81 1.35
CA THR A 79 6.35 12.48 1.68
C THR A 79 5.50 12.35 0.41
N TYR A 80 4.37 11.64 0.53
CA TYR A 80 3.42 11.38 -0.56
C TYR A 80 1.99 11.65 -0.08
N ASP A 81 1.10 11.97 -1.01
CA ASP A 81 -0.33 12.12 -0.70
C ASP A 81 -0.96 10.77 -0.36
N LEU A 82 -0.49 9.71 -1.01
CA LEU A 82 -0.94 8.33 -0.79
C LEU A 82 0.26 7.36 -0.90
N ILE A 83 0.32 6.40 0.01
CA ILE A 83 1.16 5.20 -0.15
C ILE A 83 0.26 4.00 -0.41
N GLY A 84 0.49 3.27 -1.52
CA GLY A 84 -0.06 1.94 -1.77
C GLY A 84 0.91 0.88 -1.28
N CYS A 85 0.44 -0.11 -0.51
CA CYS A 85 1.19 -1.29 -0.12
C CYS A 85 0.26 -2.50 -0.27
N ILE A 86 0.41 -3.24 -1.36
CA ILE A 86 -0.55 -4.25 -1.82
C ILE A 86 0.13 -5.61 -1.85
N GLU A 87 -0.23 -6.51 -0.92
CA GLU A 87 0.31 -7.87 -0.80
C GLU A 87 1.85 -7.87 -0.71
N VAL A 88 2.40 -7.17 0.30
CA VAL A 88 3.85 -7.01 0.50
C VAL A 88 4.29 -7.43 1.90
N LEU A 89 3.59 -7.00 2.96
CA LEU A 89 4.11 -7.15 4.33
C LEU A 89 4.06 -8.59 4.85
N GLU A 90 3.28 -9.47 4.23
CA GLU A 90 3.32 -10.91 4.48
C GLU A 90 4.65 -11.57 4.09
N HIS A 91 5.41 -10.93 3.18
CA HIS A 91 6.74 -11.39 2.77
C HIS A 91 7.87 -10.91 3.68
N LEU A 92 7.60 -10.00 4.62
CA LEU A 92 8.60 -9.45 5.53
C LEU A 92 8.57 -10.16 6.88
N PRO A 93 9.74 -10.37 7.52
CA PRO A 93 9.77 -10.71 8.95
C PRO A 93 9.00 -9.69 9.78
N ALA A 94 8.33 -10.12 10.84
CA ALA A 94 7.40 -9.28 11.63
C ALA A 94 8.03 -7.93 12.06
N ARG A 95 9.30 -7.93 12.52
CA ARG A 95 10.00 -6.69 12.91
C ARG A 95 10.24 -5.73 11.75
N GLU A 96 10.46 -6.26 10.55
CA GLU A 96 10.63 -5.42 9.36
C GLU A 96 9.28 -4.86 8.90
N ALA A 97 8.22 -5.65 8.99
CA ALA A 97 6.86 -5.20 8.71
C ALA A 97 6.42 -4.10 9.68
N GLU A 98 6.75 -4.20 10.99
CA GLU A 98 6.53 -3.13 11.97
C GLU A 98 7.25 -1.84 11.58
N ARG A 99 8.52 -1.93 11.17
CA ARG A 99 9.29 -0.77 10.70
C ARG A 99 8.74 -0.18 9.41
N ALA A 100 8.24 -1.03 8.51
CA ALA A 100 7.60 -0.57 7.28
C ALA A 100 6.33 0.24 7.56
N VAL A 101 5.47 -0.24 8.47
CA VAL A 101 4.27 0.51 8.90
C VAL A 101 4.65 1.85 9.53
N GLU A 102 5.64 1.87 10.43
CA GLU A 102 6.14 3.12 11.01
C GLU A 102 6.62 4.09 9.92
N ASN A 103 7.41 3.58 8.96
CA ASN A 103 7.92 4.36 7.83
C ASN A 103 6.78 4.93 6.96
N PHE A 104 5.77 4.13 6.63
CA PHE A 104 4.59 4.62 5.89
C PHE A 104 3.91 5.77 6.66
N CYS A 105 3.68 5.59 7.95
CA CYS A 105 3.04 6.58 8.79
C CYS A 105 3.84 7.89 8.93
N GLN A 106 5.15 7.86 8.74
CA GLN A 106 6.00 9.07 8.72
C GLN A 106 5.94 9.81 7.38
N HIS A 107 5.63 9.12 6.27
CA HIS A 107 5.75 9.67 4.92
C HIS A 107 4.42 9.95 4.20
N THR A 108 3.29 9.63 4.82
CA THR A 108 1.97 9.99 4.27
C THR A 108 0.93 10.23 5.37
N GLY A 109 -0.21 10.75 4.98
CA GLY A 109 -1.44 10.79 5.81
C GLY A 109 -2.41 9.66 5.48
N GLN A 110 -2.19 8.89 4.39
CA GLN A 110 -3.11 7.87 3.89
C GLN A 110 -2.33 6.67 3.32
N VAL A 111 -2.69 5.46 3.78
CA VAL A 111 -2.13 4.20 3.27
C VAL A 111 -3.25 3.32 2.73
N LEU A 112 -3.20 3.01 1.46
CA LEU A 112 -4.04 1.99 0.83
C LEU A 112 -3.32 0.65 0.97
N PHE A 113 -3.86 -0.22 1.82
CA PHE A 113 -3.14 -1.38 2.35
C PHE A 113 -3.89 -2.68 2.11
N SER A 114 -3.16 -3.71 1.69
CA SER A 114 -3.60 -5.10 1.79
C SER A 114 -2.43 -6.01 2.13
N SER A 115 -2.72 -7.10 2.83
CA SER A 115 -1.81 -8.20 3.12
C SER A 115 -2.65 -9.45 3.36
N THR A 116 -2.36 -10.54 2.67
CA THR A 116 -3.21 -11.75 2.70
C THR A 116 -3.30 -12.35 4.10
N PRO A 117 -4.53 -12.63 4.60
CA PRO A 117 -4.71 -13.28 5.90
C PRO A 117 -4.77 -14.81 5.82
N LEU A 118 -4.72 -15.40 4.62
CA LEU A 118 -5.11 -16.79 4.41
C LEU A 118 -4.06 -17.66 3.68
N ASP A 119 -3.08 -17.05 3.02
CA ASP A 119 -2.14 -17.80 2.20
C ASP A 119 -0.89 -18.23 2.97
N TYR A 120 -1.04 -19.29 3.78
CA TYR A 120 0.05 -19.93 4.53
C TYR A 120 0.86 -20.94 3.70
N LYS A 121 0.50 -21.18 2.44
CA LYS A 121 1.14 -22.20 1.59
C LYS A 121 2.26 -21.62 0.74
N GLU A 122 2.23 -20.32 0.50
CA GLU A 122 3.29 -19.63 -0.24
C GLU A 122 4.58 -19.60 0.61
N ALA A 123 5.66 -20.17 0.09
CA ALA A 123 6.91 -20.33 0.83
C ALA A 123 7.58 -19.01 1.23
N THR A 124 7.22 -17.92 0.57
CA THR A 124 7.75 -16.57 0.84
C THR A 124 6.87 -15.75 1.79
N HIS A 125 5.75 -16.31 2.26
CA HIS A 125 4.87 -15.65 3.23
C HIS A 125 5.30 -15.98 4.66
N PHE A 126 6.17 -15.14 5.21
CA PHE A 126 6.71 -15.33 6.57
C PHE A 126 5.85 -14.73 7.67
N ASN A 127 4.91 -13.82 7.32
CA ASN A 127 4.18 -12.99 8.28
C ASN A 127 2.70 -12.85 7.87
N VAL A 128 2.04 -13.98 7.63
CA VAL A 128 0.60 -13.99 7.36
C VAL A 128 -0.15 -13.65 8.65
N GLN A 129 -0.86 -12.53 8.65
CA GLN A 129 -1.54 -11.99 9.83
C GLN A 129 -2.99 -11.64 9.51
N PRO A 130 -3.90 -11.73 10.50
CA PRO A 130 -5.28 -11.32 10.31
C PRO A 130 -5.40 -9.80 10.19
N PRO A 131 -6.47 -9.27 9.55
CA PRO A 131 -6.63 -7.83 9.32
C PRO A 131 -6.58 -6.97 10.59
N GLU A 132 -7.05 -7.48 11.73
CA GLU A 132 -7.02 -6.80 13.01
C GLU A 132 -5.60 -6.58 13.55
N TYR A 133 -4.65 -7.47 13.26
CA TYR A 133 -3.24 -7.28 13.59
C TYR A 133 -2.67 -6.03 12.91
N TRP A 134 -2.91 -5.89 11.61
CA TRP A 134 -2.47 -4.73 10.85
C TRP A 134 -3.17 -3.46 11.31
N ALA A 135 -4.49 -3.53 11.58
CA ALA A 135 -5.26 -2.39 12.09
C ALA A 135 -4.72 -1.91 13.44
N GLU A 136 -4.37 -2.82 14.35
CA GLU A 136 -3.74 -2.48 15.63
C GLU A 136 -2.36 -1.84 15.43
N LEU A 137 -1.53 -2.41 14.54
CA LEU A 137 -0.20 -1.91 14.26
C LEU A 137 -0.23 -0.47 13.72
N PHE A 138 -1.08 -0.19 12.75
CA PHE A 138 -1.30 1.16 12.22
C PHE A 138 -1.87 2.11 13.29
N ALA A 139 -2.77 1.63 14.14
CA ALA A 139 -3.37 2.44 15.21
C ALA A 139 -2.36 2.94 16.24
N ARG A 140 -1.26 2.20 16.50
CA ARG A 140 -0.15 2.63 17.35
C ARG A 140 0.53 3.91 16.83
N HIS A 141 0.41 4.16 15.51
CA HIS A 141 0.94 5.35 14.83
C HIS A 141 -0.14 6.40 14.51
N GLY A 142 -1.35 6.26 15.08
CA GLY A 142 -2.46 7.19 14.87
C GLY A 142 -3.19 7.05 13.54
N PHE A 143 -3.04 5.91 12.86
CA PHE A 143 -3.77 5.60 11.63
C PHE A 143 -4.90 4.62 11.89
N PHE A 144 -6.08 4.95 11.41
CA PHE A 144 -7.29 4.15 11.60
C PHE A 144 -7.96 3.87 10.26
N ARG A 145 -8.58 2.69 10.15
CA ARG A 145 -9.32 2.31 8.95
C ARG A 145 -10.43 3.32 8.66
N ASP A 146 -10.49 3.79 7.43
CA ASP A 146 -11.67 4.48 6.93
C ASP A 146 -12.76 3.45 6.65
N VAL A 147 -13.73 3.35 7.56
CA VAL A 147 -14.80 2.35 7.47
C VAL A 147 -15.84 2.66 6.39
N ASP A 148 -15.83 3.86 5.85
CA ASP A 148 -16.74 4.29 4.78
C ASP A 148 -16.10 4.12 3.39
N PHE A 149 -14.79 3.85 3.30
CA PHE A 149 -14.09 3.60 2.05
C PHE A 149 -14.08 2.11 1.71
N ASP A 150 -14.56 1.78 0.52
CA ASP A 150 -14.52 0.42 -0.03
C ASP A 150 -13.25 0.20 -0.85
N ALA A 151 -12.28 -0.52 -0.26
CA ALA A 151 -11.03 -0.92 -0.90
C ALA A 151 -11.08 -2.31 -1.55
N SER A 152 -12.25 -2.97 -1.60
CA SER A 152 -12.40 -4.34 -2.10
C SER A 152 -12.07 -4.52 -3.59
N PHE A 153 -11.90 -3.42 -4.31
CA PHE A 153 -11.41 -3.45 -5.69
C PHE A 153 -9.96 -3.93 -5.80
N LEU A 154 -9.18 -3.90 -4.71
CA LEU A 154 -7.83 -4.48 -4.65
C LEU A 154 -7.91 -5.95 -4.22
N THR A 155 -8.35 -6.17 -3.00
CA THR A 155 -8.57 -7.50 -2.40
C THR A 155 -9.70 -7.41 -1.38
N PRO A 156 -10.38 -8.52 -1.05
CA PRO A 156 -11.48 -8.51 -0.06
C PRO A 156 -11.07 -8.02 1.34
N TRP A 157 -9.79 -8.10 1.68
CA TRP A 157 -9.23 -7.70 2.99
C TRP A 157 -8.53 -6.33 2.95
N ALA A 158 -8.47 -5.68 1.79
CA ALA A 158 -7.88 -4.36 1.66
C ALA A 158 -8.61 -3.29 2.48
N GLY A 159 -7.90 -2.24 2.82
CA GLY A 159 -8.44 -1.10 3.55
C GLY A 159 -7.64 0.17 3.34
N LEU A 160 -8.32 1.28 3.54
CA LEU A 160 -7.69 2.60 3.62
C LEU A 160 -7.42 2.95 5.09
N LEU A 161 -6.17 3.18 5.44
CA LEU A 161 -5.73 3.62 6.77
C LEU A 161 -5.41 5.11 6.69
N CYS A 162 -6.07 5.92 7.51
CA CYS A 162 -5.91 7.37 7.51
C CYS A 162 -5.39 7.87 8.86
N ARG A 163 -4.47 8.83 8.84
CA ARG A 163 -4.08 9.56 10.04
C ARG A 163 -5.28 10.35 10.57
N ARG A 164 -5.66 10.10 11.83
CA ARG A 164 -6.80 10.77 12.45
C ARG A 164 -6.51 11.09 13.91
N GLU A 165 -6.75 12.33 14.30
CA GLU A 165 -6.88 12.75 15.70
C GLU A 165 -8.35 12.67 16.09
N THR A 166 -8.81 11.46 16.39
CA THR A 166 -10.22 11.24 16.73
C THR A 166 -10.34 10.73 18.16
N PRO A 167 -11.19 11.33 19.02
CA PRO A 167 -11.45 10.81 20.34
C PRO A 167 -11.94 9.36 20.31
N LEU A 168 -11.43 8.52 21.22
CA LEU A 168 -11.66 7.08 21.23
C LEU A 168 -13.16 6.70 21.12
N HIS A 169 -14.03 7.41 21.83
CA HIS A 169 -15.48 7.13 21.78
C HIS A 169 -16.10 7.38 20.39
N ARG A 170 -15.55 8.30 19.61
CA ARG A 170 -15.98 8.53 18.24
C ARG A 170 -15.49 7.45 17.30
N LEU A 171 -14.28 6.96 17.54
CA LEU A 171 -13.70 5.85 16.79
C LEU A 171 -14.51 4.57 17.02
N VAL A 172 -14.79 4.24 18.29
CA VAL A 172 -15.65 3.09 18.64
C VAL A 172 -17.00 3.19 17.96
N ARG A 173 -17.66 4.37 18.01
CA ARG A 173 -18.94 4.57 17.31
C ARG A 173 -18.85 4.34 15.80
N ALA A 174 -17.74 4.75 15.16
CA ALA A 174 -17.56 4.57 13.72
C ALA A 174 -17.43 3.09 13.35
N TYR A 175 -16.70 2.31 14.14
CA TYR A 175 -16.59 0.86 13.94
C TYR A 175 -17.90 0.12 14.21
N GLU A 176 -18.56 0.38 15.33
CA GLU A 176 -19.84 -0.24 15.71
C GLU A 176 -20.96 0.01 14.70
N ARG A 177 -20.94 1.13 13.99
CA ARG A 177 -21.92 1.43 12.93
C ARG A 177 -21.86 0.45 11.75
N LYS A 178 -20.74 -0.27 11.57
CA LYS A 178 -20.53 -1.20 10.45
C LYS A 178 -20.88 -2.65 10.77
N TYR A 179 -21.18 -2.95 12.01
CA TYR A 179 -21.66 -4.26 12.48
C TYR A 179 -23.14 -4.17 12.84
#